data_91d90c7555a4d8a2df400ef03d6f8c17
#
_entry.id   91d90c7555a4d8a2df400ef03d6f8c17
#
_cell.length_a   1.000
_cell.length_b   1.000
_cell.length_c   1.000
_cell.angle_alpha   90.00
_cell.angle_beta   90.00
_cell.angle_gamma   90.00
#
_symmetry.space_group_name_H-M   'P 1'
#
loop_
_entity.id
_entity.type
_entity.pdbx_description
1 polymer ?
#
loop_
_entity_poly.entity_id
_entity_poly.type
_entity_poly.pdbx_seq_one_letter_code
_entity_poly.pdbx_strand_id
1 'polypeptide(L)'
;LVDNFSGQTWSGNEQVQEEFARALATATTFEGDTSKKYSAFSARDRITRSPQGLGFVDLSPTIQLTDAGSAFLHGNRPHEIFLRQLLKFQLPSPYHKEGRKIRGTFWGRPYLEIIRLIRDLDHLTPDEFRIFALQLTDYRNYETVKQQIIAFREEKERHKGQYKRFVDDVINREISKIYAAEIESGDISTRESKTSDVKSFIKKEKSN
;
A
#
# COMPACT_ATOMS: atom_id res chain seq x y z
N LEU A 1 3.62 21.02 -9.91
CA LEU A 1 3.23 21.38 -8.55
C LEU A 1 4.44 21.38 -7.61
N VAL A 2 5.22 20.27 -7.58
CA VAL A 2 6.42 20.18 -6.71
C VAL A 2 7.41 21.30 -7.02
N ASP A 3 7.61 21.64 -8.28
CA ASP A 3 8.52 22.73 -8.71
C ASP A 3 8.17 24.08 -8.09
N ASN A 4 6.88 24.37 -7.90
CA ASN A 4 6.40 25.62 -7.28
C ASN A 4 6.77 25.72 -5.79
N PHE A 5 7.08 24.59 -5.15
CA PHE A 5 7.45 24.51 -3.74
C PHE A 5 8.94 24.12 -3.55
N SER A 6 9.69 24.03 -4.64
CA SER A 6 11.12 23.67 -4.61
C SER A 6 11.91 24.63 -3.74
N GLY A 7 12.84 24.09 -2.95
CA GLY A 7 13.68 24.86 -2.04
C GLY A 7 13.03 25.22 -0.71
N GLN A 8 11.74 25.02 -0.53
CA GLN A 8 11.05 25.29 0.74
C GLN A 8 11.21 24.12 1.71
N THR A 9 11.28 24.45 3.00
CA THR A 9 11.32 23.42 4.06
C THR A 9 9.93 22.80 4.22
N TRP A 10 9.87 21.45 4.16
CA TRP A 10 8.63 20.71 4.33
C TRP A 10 8.32 20.35 5.78
N SER A 11 9.32 19.82 6.49
CA SER A 11 9.13 19.30 7.83
C SER A 11 8.88 20.42 8.84
N GLY A 12 7.78 20.32 9.58
CA GLY A 12 7.41 21.33 10.60
C GLY A 12 6.87 22.65 10.02
N ASN A 13 6.74 22.79 8.71
CA ASN A 13 6.22 23.99 8.06
C ASN A 13 4.77 23.80 7.61
N GLU A 14 3.85 24.03 8.54
CA GLU A 14 2.41 23.86 8.28
C GLU A 14 1.89 24.80 7.18
N GLN A 15 2.42 26.01 7.12
CA GLN A 15 2.01 26.98 6.08
C GLN A 15 2.28 26.43 4.67
N VAL A 16 3.50 25.97 4.41
CA VAL A 16 3.87 25.38 3.10
C VAL A 16 3.02 24.12 2.81
N GLN A 17 2.74 23.31 3.81
CA GLN A 17 1.90 22.12 3.66
C GLN A 17 0.46 22.47 3.32
N GLU A 18 -0.11 23.51 3.92
CA GLU A 18 -1.46 24.00 3.60
C GLU A 18 -1.52 24.64 2.20
N GLU A 19 -0.53 25.42 1.83
CA GLU A 19 -0.42 26.01 0.49
C GLU A 19 -0.31 24.92 -0.58
N PHE A 20 0.49 23.89 -0.31
CA PHE A 20 0.60 22.72 -1.18
C PHE A 20 -0.75 21.98 -1.32
N ALA A 21 -1.49 21.78 -0.21
CA ALA A 21 -2.80 21.13 -0.24
C ALA A 21 -3.82 21.93 -1.08
N ARG A 22 -3.83 23.25 -0.95
CA ARG A 22 -4.68 24.13 -1.75
C ARG A 22 -4.30 24.10 -3.23
N ALA A 23 -3.02 24.17 -3.54
CA ALA A 23 -2.54 24.06 -4.90
C ALA A 23 -2.87 22.69 -5.53
N LEU A 24 -2.77 21.60 -4.75
CA LEU A 24 -3.14 20.27 -5.19
C LEU A 24 -4.65 20.16 -5.48
N ALA A 25 -5.50 20.70 -4.61
CA ALA A 25 -6.95 20.73 -4.80
C ALA A 25 -7.38 21.56 -6.02
N THR A 26 -6.64 22.63 -6.33
CA THR A 26 -6.92 23.46 -7.51
C THR A 26 -6.45 22.80 -8.81
N ALA A 27 -5.32 22.08 -8.77
CA ALA A 27 -4.70 21.51 -9.96
C ALA A 27 -5.21 20.10 -10.33
N THR A 28 -5.93 19.44 -9.44
CA THR A 28 -6.36 18.03 -9.62
C THR A 28 -7.78 17.81 -9.09
N THR A 29 -8.31 16.60 -9.30
CA THR A 29 -9.56 16.11 -8.65
C THR A 29 -9.33 15.68 -7.20
N PHE A 30 -8.41 16.31 -6.49
CA PHE A 30 -8.11 15.97 -5.11
C PHE A 30 -9.27 16.34 -4.19
N GLU A 31 -9.94 15.34 -3.64
CA GLU A 31 -11.06 15.45 -2.69
C GLU A 31 -10.60 15.41 -1.22
N GLY A 32 -9.38 15.84 -0.93
CA GLY A 32 -8.88 15.93 0.43
C GLY A 32 -9.56 17.07 1.20
N ASP A 33 -9.62 16.92 2.52
CA ASP A 33 -10.07 18.01 3.38
C ASP A 33 -9.11 19.19 3.27
N THR A 34 -9.59 20.29 2.66
CA THR A 34 -8.85 21.53 2.51
C THR A 34 -9.09 22.50 3.67
N SER A 35 -9.85 22.08 4.70
CA SER A 35 -10.01 22.87 5.92
C SER A 35 -8.67 23.08 6.61
N LYS A 36 -8.49 24.22 7.25
CA LYS A 36 -7.24 24.61 7.90
C LYS A 36 -6.72 23.57 8.90
N LYS A 37 -7.64 22.83 9.54
CA LYS A 37 -7.30 21.85 10.57
C LYS A 37 -6.66 20.56 10.01
N TYR A 38 -6.98 20.17 8.78
CA TYR A 38 -6.59 18.85 8.23
C TYR A 38 -5.81 18.92 6.93
N SER A 39 -5.70 20.09 6.28
CA SER A 39 -5.07 20.24 4.98
C SER A 39 -3.58 19.89 5.01
N ALA A 40 -2.85 20.32 6.04
CA ALA A 40 -1.43 19.98 6.21
C ALA A 40 -1.21 18.47 6.38
N PHE A 41 -2.10 17.78 7.10
CA PHE A 41 -2.04 16.32 7.26
C PHE A 41 -2.32 15.61 5.92
N SER A 42 -3.35 16.03 5.20
CA SER A 42 -3.69 15.48 3.88
C SER A 42 -2.56 15.68 2.87
N ALA A 43 -1.94 16.85 2.85
CA ALA A 43 -0.79 17.13 1.99
C ALA A 43 0.40 16.22 2.31
N ARG A 44 0.74 16.06 3.60
CA ARG A 44 1.82 15.16 4.06
C ARG A 44 1.58 13.74 3.60
N ASP A 45 0.37 13.23 3.79
CA ASP A 45 0.03 11.86 3.41
C ASP A 45 0.17 11.63 1.90
N ARG A 46 -0.22 12.59 1.08
CA ARG A 46 -0.16 12.49 -0.38
C ARG A 46 1.26 12.54 -0.94
N ILE A 47 2.10 13.46 -0.46
CA ILE A 47 3.46 13.60 -0.99
C ILE A 47 4.43 12.55 -0.44
N THR A 48 4.24 12.12 0.81
CA THR A 48 5.18 11.19 1.45
C THR A 48 4.95 9.74 1.06
N ARG A 49 3.71 9.32 0.83
CA ARG A 49 3.43 7.91 0.54
C ARG A 49 3.93 7.46 -0.82
N SER A 50 3.51 8.09 -1.89
CA SER A 50 3.88 7.66 -3.24
C SER A 50 5.04 8.46 -3.82
N PRO A 51 5.00 9.79 -3.91
CA PRO A 51 6.09 10.53 -4.53
C PRO A 51 7.42 10.37 -3.81
N GLN A 52 7.46 10.54 -2.48
CA GLN A 52 8.68 10.33 -1.70
C GLN A 52 9.02 8.85 -1.54
N GLY A 53 8.02 8.00 -1.23
CA GLY A 53 8.22 6.56 -1.02
C GLY A 53 8.79 5.86 -2.26
N LEU A 54 8.43 6.32 -3.46
CA LEU A 54 8.98 5.84 -4.74
C LEU A 54 10.25 6.58 -5.16
N GLY A 55 10.71 7.57 -4.39
CA GLY A 55 11.95 8.29 -4.67
C GLY A 55 11.86 9.30 -5.82
N PHE A 56 10.67 9.85 -6.09
CA PHE A 56 10.50 10.94 -7.07
C PHE A 56 10.74 12.33 -6.47
N VAL A 57 10.55 12.45 -5.15
CA VAL A 57 10.66 13.72 -4.42
C VAL A 57 11.47 13.51 -3.15
N ASP A 58 12.38 14.41 -2.87
CA ASP A 58 12.99 14.58 -1.55
C ASP A 58 12.29 15.70 -0.79
N LEU A 59 12.12 15.50 0.51
CA LEU A 59 11.49 16.46 1.41
C LEU A 59 12.44 16.96 2.51
N SER A 60 13.70 16.57 2.46
CA SER A 60 14.74 16.95 3.42
C SER A 60 16.06 17.19 2.72
N PRO A 61 16.76 18.31 2.99
CA PRO A 61 16.37 19.40 3.89
C PRO A 61 15.22 20.27 3.37
N THR A 62 14.99 20.27 2.07
CA THR A 62 13.95 21.03 1.38
C THR A 62 13.23 20.19 0.35
N ILE A 63 12.07 20.67 -0.12
CA ILE A 63 11.32 20.03 -1.19
C ILE A 63 12.12 20.15 -2.49
N GLN A 64 12.36 19.03 -3.14
CA GLN A 64 13.00 19.00 -4.46
C GLN A 64 12.65 17.73 -5.24
N LEU A 65 12.65 17.84 -6.56
CA LEU A 65 12.60 16.66 -7.42
C LEU A 65 13.94 15.94 -7.36
N THR A 66 13.89 14.63 -7.29
CA THR A 66 15.07 13.79 -7.54
C THR A 66 15.34 13.69 -9.05
N ASP A 67 16.50 13.14 -9.43
CA ASP A 67 16.79 12.84 -10.83
C ASP A 67 15.72 11.94 -11.44
N ALA A 68 15.22 10.96 -10.67
CA ALA A 68 14.12 10.10 -11.09
C ALA A 68 12.80 10.86 -11.24
N GLY A 69 12.52 11.81 -10.35
CA GLY A 69 11.35 12.68 -10.43
C GLY A 69 11.41 13.59 -11.66
N SER A 70 12.54 14.20 -11.90
CA SER A 70 12.80 15.04 -13.08
C SER A 70 12.67 14.23 -14.38
N ALA A 71 13.29 13.06 -14.44
CA ALA A 71 13.19 12.18 -15.60
C ALA A 71 11.76 11.66 -15.83
N PHE A 72 10.98 11.43 -14.77
CA PHE A 72 9.58 11.02 -14.88
C PHE A 72 8.70 12.15 -15.47
N LEU A 73 8.91 13.39 -15.06
CA LEU A 73 8.09 14.53 -15.50
C LEU A 73 8.50 15.06 -16.88
N HIS A 74 9.79 15.07 -17.19
CA HIS A 74 10.32 15.75 -18.37
C HIS A 74 10.98 14.81 -19.38
N GLY A 75 11.14 13.53 -19.04
CA GLY A 75 11.75 12.54 -19.92
C GLY A 75 10.79 11.96 -20.95
N ASN A 76 11.36 11.33 -21.97
CA ASN A 76 10.59 10.74 -23.08
C ASN A 76 9.95 9.39 -22.75
N ARG A 77 10.32 8.75 -21.60
CA ARG A 77 9.86 7.40 -21.22
C ARG A 77 9.44 7.34 -19.75
N PRO A 78 8.41 8.08 -19.35
CA PRO A 78 7.99 8.15 -17.96
C PRO A 78 7.57 6.77 -17.41
N HIS A 79 6.98 5.91 -18.20
CA HIS A 79 6.59 4.55 -17.82
C HIS A 79 7.78 3.66 -17.44
N GLU A 80 8.93 3.79 -18.12
CA GLU A 80 10.14 3.04 -17.75
C GLU A 80 10.73 3.54 -16.42
N ILE A 81 10.75 4.85 -16.23
CA ILE A 81 11.20 5.46 -14.96
C ILE A 81 10.30 5.01 -13.82
N PHE A 82 8.99 5.07 -14.01
CA PHE A 82 8.02 4.62 -13.01
C PHE A 82 8.22 3.14 -12.65
N LEU A 83 8.33 2.27 -13.65
CA LEU A 83 8.59 0.84 -13.43
C LEU A 83 9.89 0.61 -12.66
N ARG A 84 10.97 1.32 -13.00
CA ARG A 84 12.25 1.21 -12.27
C ARG A 84 12.10 1.57 -10.80
N GLN A 85 11.34 2.62 -10.48
CA GLN A 85 11.11 3.03 -9.10
C GLN A 85 10.21 2.04 -8.34
N LEU A 86 9.19 1.48 -8.99
CA LEU A 86 8.41 0.39 -8.41
C LEU A 86 9.29 -0.82 -8.07
N LEU A 87 10.17 -1.23 -8.97
CA LEU A 87 11.08 -2.36 -8.74
C LEU A 87 12.12 -2.12 -7.65
N LYS A 88 12.49 -0.86 -7.41
CA LYS A 88 13.39 -0.47 -6.31
C LYS A 88 12.69 -0.36 -4.97
N PHE A 89 11.37 -0.13 -4.98
CA PHE A 89 10.62 0.04 -3.73
C PHE A 89 10.74 -1.20 -2.86
N GLN A 90 11.12 -0.98 -1.60
CA GLN A 90 11.32 -2.05 -0.62
C GLN A 90 10.61 -1.76 0.70
N LEU A 91 10.28 -2.82 1.42
CA LEU A 91 9.76 -2.76 2.78
C LEU A 91 10.71 -3.51 3.73
N PRO A 92 11.07 -2.97 4.91
CA PRO A 92 10.69 -1.63 5.37
C PRO A 92 11.38 -0.53 4.53
N SER A 93 10.64 0.52 4.22
CA SER A 93 11.22 1.68 3.52
C SER A 93 11.95 2.59 4.51
N PRO A 94 12.96 3.38 4.05
CA PRO A 94 13.65 4.38 4.88
C PRO A 94 12.70 5.41 5.52
N TYR A 95 11.54 5.61 4.93
CA TYR A 95 10.52 6.57 5.38
C TYR A 95 9.56 6.00 6.43
N HIS A 96 9.65 4.71 6.76
CA HIS A 96 8.90 4.13 7.88
C HIS A 96 9.56 4.55 9.20
N LYS A 97 8.80 5.25 10.05
CA LYS A 97 9.29 5.66 11.37
C LYS A 97 9.68 4.44 12.20
N GLU A 98 10.79 4.59 12.94
CA GLU A 98 11.19 3.62 13.96
C GLU A 98 10.08 3.46 14.99
N GLY A 99 9.95 2.24 15.53
CA GLY A 99 8.98 1.95 16.60
C GLY A 99 7.60 1.48 16.14
N ARG A 100 7.26 1.49 14.86
CA ARG A 100 6.04 0.82 14.42
C ARG A 100 6.23 -0.69 14.45
N LYS A 101 5.27 -1.41 15.06
CA LYS A 101 5.20 -2.89 15.17
C LYS A 101 5.41 -3.63 13.85
N ILE A 102 5.30 -2.94 12.73
CA ILE A 102 5.40 -3.44 11.36
C ILE A 102 6.85 -3.76 10.92
N ARG A 103 7.87 -3.25 11.60
CA ARG A 103 9.29 -3.42 11.16
C ARG A 103 9.77 -4.85 11.03
N GLY A 104 9.25 -5.76 11.83
CA GLY A 104 9.64 -7.18 11.80
C GLY A 104 8.87 -8.03 10.80
N THR A 105 7.83 -7.49 10.16
CA THR A 105 6.89 -8.25 9.33
C THR A 105 7.06 -8.09 7.82
N PHE A 106 7.89 -7.13 7.39
CA PHE A 106 8.10 -6.85 5.98
C PHE A 106 9.58 -6.99 5.60
N TRP A 107 9.86 -7.92 4.71
CA TRP A 107 11.18 -8.17 4.14
C TRP A 107 11.06 -8.46 2.65
N GLY A 108 11.02 -7.41 1.83
CA GLY A 108 10.92 -7.65 0.41
C GLY A 108 10.72 -6.40 -0.44
N ARG A 109 10.67 -6.65 -1.73
CA ARG A 109 10.33 -5.68 -2.76
C ARG A 109 8.96 -6.05 -3.33
N PRO A 110 7.85 -5.54 -2.78
CA PRO A 110 6.51 -6.05 -3.06
C PRO A 110 6.17 -6.05 -4.56
N TYR A 111 6.53 -5.01 -5.29
CA TYR A 111 6.26 -4.95 -6.73
C TYR A 111 7.08 -5.96 -7.53
N LEU A 112 8.33 -6.20 -7.13
CA LEU A 112 9.17 -7.23 -7.76
C LEU A 112 8.59 -8.63 -7.52
N GLU A 113 8.14 -8.91 -6.31
CA GLU A 113 7.54 -10.22 -5.98
C GLU A 113 6.22 -10.43 -6.72
N ILE A 114 5.41 -9.39 -6.88
CA ILE A 114 4.18 -9.46 -7.70
C ILE A 114 4.51 -9.74 -9.16
N ILE A 115 5.51 -9.10 -9.74
CA ILE A 115 5.94 -9.35 -11.12
C ILE A 115 6.48 -10.79 -11.28
N ARG A 116 7.19 -11.31 -10.27
CA ARG A 116 7.62 -12.72 -10.26
C ARG A 116 6.43 -13.67 -10.25
N LEU A 117 5.41 -13.40 -9.43
CA LEU A 117 4.17 -14.18 -9.40
C LEU A 117 3.47 -14.16 -10.77
N ILE A 118 3.35 -12.98 -11.40
CA ILE A 118 2.75 -12.87 -12.74
C ILE A 118 3.55 -13.68 -13.76
N ARG A 119 4.88 -13.59 -13.74
CA ARG A 119 5.76 -14.36 -14.64
C ARG A 119 5.58 -15.87 -14.47
N ASP A 120 5.53 -16.35 -13.22
CA ASP A 120 5.51 -17.78 -12.91
C ASP A 120 4.09 -18.39 -13.04
N LEU A 121 3.04 -17.56 -12.93
CA LEU A 121 1.64 -17.97 -12.98
C LEU A 121 0.89 -17.48 -14.22
N ASP A 122 1.60 -16.81 -15.15
CA ASP A 122 1.10 -16.18 -16.36
C ASP A 122 0.26 -14.91 -16.10
N HIS A 123 -0.58 -14.91 -15.10
CA HIS A 123 -1.39 -13.76 -14.70
C HIS A 123 -1.76 -13.85 -13.22
N LEU A 124 -2.33 -12.75 -12.70
CA LEU A 124 -3.02 -12.69 -11.40
C LEU A 124 -4.40 -12.07 -11.59
N THR A 125 -5.42 -12.75 -11.11
CA THR A 125 -6.76 -12.16 -11.03
C THR A 125 -6.86 -11.18 -9.88
N PRO A 126 -7.84 -10.24 -9.88
CA PRO A 126 -8.04 -9.31 -8.76
C PRO A 126 -8.22 -10.01 -7.41
N ASP A 127 -8.87 -11.18 -7.37
CA ASP A 127 -9.07 -11.93 -6.13
C ASP A 127 -7.77 -12.57 -5.65
N GLU A 128 -7.00 -13.19 -6.54
CA GLU A 128 -5.68 -13.74 -6.21
C GLU A 128 -4.72 -12.66 -5.69
N PHE A 129 -4.74 -11.50 -6.32
CA PHE A 129 -3.94 -10.36 -5.88
C PHE A 129 -4.34 -9.90 -4.47
N ARG A 130 -5.65 -9.70 -4.21
CA ARG A 130 -6.14 -9.22 -2.92
C ARG A 130 -5.99 -10.22 -1.79
N ILE A 131 -6.21 -11.51 -2.08
CA ILE A 131 -6.24 -12.56 -1.06
C ILE A 131 -4.83 -13.04 -0.72
N PHE A 132 -3.96 -13.21 -1.72
CA PHE A 132 -2.67 -13.86 -1.54
C PHE A 132 -1.48 -12.95 -1.83
N ALA A 133 -1.44 -12.28 -2.99
CA ALA A 133 -0.26 -11.52 -3.39
C ALA A 133 0.06 -10.35 -2.44
N LEU A 134 -0.96 -9.67 -1.89
CA LEU A 134 -0.78 -8.62 -0.87
C LEU A 134 -0.28 -9.15 0.48
N GLN A 135 -0.40 -10.43 0.76
CA GLN A 135 0.15 -11.06 1.97
C GLN A 135 1.63 -11.43 1.83
N LEU A 136 2.21 -11.33 0.63
CA LEU A 136 3.62 -11.59 0.40
C LEU A 136 4.48 -10.44 0.94
N THR A 137 4.56 -10.35 2.25
CA THR A 137 5.33 -9.34 3.00
C THR A 137 6.79 -9.74 3.23
N ASP A 138 7.11 -11.02 3.06
CA ASP A 138 8.44 -11.59 3.18
C ASP A 138 8.73 -12.44 1.92
N TYR A 139 9.80 -12.11 1.22
CA TYR A 139 10.21 -12.81 -0.01
C TYR A 139 10.45 -14.31 0.19
N ARG A 140 10.76 -14.73 1.42
CA ARG A 140 10.95 -16.15 1.77
C ARG A 140 9.66 -16.96 1.65
N ASN A 141 8.51 -16.31 1.76
CA ASN A 141 7.19 -16.93 1.63
C ASN A 141 6.70 -17.02 0.16
N TYR A 142 7.55 -16.67 -0.81
CA TYR A 142 7.18 -16.63 -2.21
C TYR A 142 6.57 -17.95 -2.72
N GLU A 143 7.26 -19.07 -2.51
CA GLU A 143 6.76 -20.37 -2.97
C GLU A 143 5.46 -20.78 -2.27
N THR A 144 5.33 -20.46 -0.98
CA THR A 144 4.09 -20.71 -0.23
C THR A 144 2.92 -19.97 -0.84
N VAL A 145 3.06 -18.66 -1.10
CA VAL A 145 2.01 -17.84 -1.71
C VAL A 145 1.68 -18.29 -3.13
N LYS A 146 2.69 -18.64 -3.92
CA LYS A 146 2.50 -19.20 -5.27
C LYS A 146 1.67 -20.49 -5.24
N GLN A 147 1.99 -21.42 -4.35
CA GLN A 147 1.23 -22.67 -4.20
C GLN A 147 -0.21 -22.42 -3.70
N GLN A 148 -0.41 -21.46 -2.82
CA GLN A 148 -1.75 -21.05 -2.39
C GLN A 148 -2.61 -20.53 -3.56
N ILE A 149 -2.02 -19.76 -4.48
CA ILE A 149 -2.72 -19.29 -5.68
C ILE A 149 -3.06 -20.44 -6.62
N ILE A 150 -2.13 -21.38 -6.82
CA ILE A 150 -2.38 -22.58 -7.64
C ILE A 150 -3.54 -23.40 -7.06
N ALA A 151 -3.50 -23.69 -5.77
CA ALA A 151 -4.55 -24.43 -5.08
C ALA A 151 -5.91 -23.69 -5.14
N PHE A 152 -5.90 -22.36 -5.01
CA PHE A 152 -7.10 -21.54 -5.18
C PHE A 152 -7.70 -21.68 -6.59
N ARG A 153 -6.88 -21.70 -7.63
CA ARG A 153 -7.32 -21.89 -9.01
C ARG A 153 -7.98 -23.25 -9.22
N GLU A 154 -7.37 -24.30 -8.70
CA GLU A 154 -7.91 -25.66 -8.78
C GLU A 154 -9.26 -25.78 -8.04
N GLU A 155 -9.35 -25.21 -6.83
CA GLU A 155 -10.56 -25.23 -6.05
C GLU A 155 -11.68 -24.39 -6.68
N LYS A 156 -11.34 -23.23 -7.24
CA LYS A 156 -12.24 -22.36 -7.99
C LYS A 156 -12.94 -23.09 -9.14
N GLU A 157 -12.23 -23.93 -9.89
CA GLU A 157 -12.80 -24.70 -11.00
C GLU A 157 -13.88 -25.66 -10.51
N ARG A 158 -13.77 -26.19 -9.30
CA ARG A 158 -14.77 -27.08 -8.68
C ARG A 158 -16.03 -26.33 -8.22
N HIS A 159 -15.90 -25.01 -7.99
CA HIS A 159 -16.97 -24.16 -7.43
C HIS A 159 -17.55 -23.14 -8.42
N LYS A 160 -17.45 -23.38 -9.73
CA LYS A 160 -17.91 -22.44 -10.79
C LYS A 160 -19.32 -21.89 -10.57
N GLY A 161 -20.26 -22.70 -10.12
CA GLY A 161 -21.66 -22.30 -9.88
C GLY A 161 -21.88 -21.45 -8.62
N GLN A 162 -20.90 -21.35 -7.71
CA GLN A 162 -21.00 -20.66 -6.41
C GLN A 162 -19.77 -19.77 -6.14
N TYR A 163 -19.20 -19.21 -7.19
CA TYR A 163 -17.92 -18.49 -7.14
C TYR A 163 -17.84 -17.42 -6.04
N LYS A 164 -18.87 -16.59 -5.92
CA LYS A 164 -18.87 -15.51 -4.90
C LYS A 164 -18.77 -16.09 -3.48
N ARG A 165 -19.59 -17.10 -3.19
CA ARG A 165 -19.55 -17.78 -1.88
C ARG A 165 -18.21 -18.43 -1.60
N PHE A 166 -17.64 -19.10 -2.60
CA PHE A 166 -16.32 -19.69 -2.51
C PHE A 166 -15.23 -18.64 -2.17
N VAL A 167 -15.22 -17.49 -2.88
CA VAL A 167 -14.28 -16.40 -2.59
C VAL A 167 -14.47 -15.85 -1.17
N ASP A 168 -15.71 -15.65 -0.73
CA ASP A 168 -16.00 -15.19 0.63
C ASP A 168 -15.51 -16.19 1.69
N ASP A 169 -15.69 -17.50 1.46
CA ASP A 169 -15.19 -18.55 2.35
C ASP A 169 -13.66 -18.60 2.41
N VAL A 170 -12.97 -18.39 1.28
CA VAL A 170 -11.51 -18.29 1.23
C VAL A 170 -11.02 -17.06 1.99
N ILE A 171 -11.63 -15.90 1.77
CA ILE A 171 -11.30 -14.66 2.49
C ILE A 171 -11.46 -14.86 4.00
N ASN A 172 -12.57 -15.46 4.44
CA ASN A 172 -12.83 -15.73 5.85
C ASN A 172 -11.76 -16.68 6.45
N ARG A 173 -11.37 -17.69 5.70
CA ARG A 173 -10.30 -18.64 6.10
C ARG A 173 -8.96 -17.92 6.27
N GLU A 174 -8.58 -17.06 5.33
CA GLU A 174 -7.32 -16.30 5.42
C GLU A 174 -7.35 -15.27 6.56
N ILE A 175 -8.45 -14.56 6.75
CA ILE A 175 -8.64 -13.67 7.90
C ILE A 175 -8.50 -14.44 9.22
N SER A 176 -9.12 -15.63 9.32
CA SER A 176 -9.04 -16.46 10.52
C SER A 176 -7.61 -16.92 10.83
N LYS A 177 -6.78 -17.14 9.83
CA LYS A 177 -5.35 -17.46 10.03
C LYS A 177 -4.56 -16.26 10.56
N ILE A 178 -4.79 -15.07 9.97
CA ILE A 178 -4.06 -13.84 10.31
C ILE A 178 -4.39 -13.38 11.73
N TYR A 179 -5.65 -13.49 12.13
CA TYR A 179 -6.17 -13.01 13.41
C TYR A 179 -6.51 -14.14 14.37
N ALA A 180 -5.79 -15.28 14.28
CA ALA A 180 -6.08 -16.45 15.11
C ALA A 180 -6.01 -16.15 16.62
N ALA A 181 -5.03 -15.37 17.05
CA ALA A 181 -4.85 -15.00 18.44
C ALA A 181 -5.99 -14.10 18.96
N GLU A 182 -6.41 -13.13 18.17
CA GLU A 182 -7.50 -12.19 18.49
C GLU A 182 -8.87 -12.90 18.46
N ILE A 183 -9.01 -13.92 17.64
CA ILE A 183 -10.20 -14.77 17.61
C ILE A 183 -10.23 -15.65 18.86
N GLU A 184 -9.11 -16.21 19.26
CA GLU A 184 -8.97 -17.06 20.44
C GLU A 184 -9.21 -16.29 21.74
N SER A 185 -8.71 -15.04 21.81
CA SER A 185 -8.97 -14.13 22.94
C SER A 185 -10.40 -13.60 23.01
N GLY A 186 -11.17 -13.76 21.94
CA GLY A 186 -12.55 -13.22 21.83
C GLY A 186 -12.64 -11.77 21.40
N ASP A 187 -11.50 -11.12 21.06
CA ASP A 187 -11.46 -9.75 20.56
C ASP A 187 -12.09 -9.64 19.17
N ILE A 188 -12.06 -10.73 18.41
CA ILE A 188 -12.71 -10.87 17.11
C ILE A 188 -13.64 -12.08 17.12
N SER A 189 -14.91 -11.89 16.78
CA SER A 189 -15.88 -12.99 16.68
C SER A 189 -15.63 -13.86 15.44
N THR A 190 -15.73 -15.19 15.61
CA THR A 190 -15.62 -16.16 14.51
C THR A 190 -16.92 -16.30 13.69
N ARG A 191 -17.99 -15.62 14.09
CA ARG A 191 -19.29 -15.71 13.42
C ARG A 191 -19.45 -14.74 12.25
N GLU A 192 -20.47 -14.92 11.46
CA GLU A 192 -20.79 -14.43 10.10
C GLU A 192 -20.63 -12.92 9.79
N SER A 193 -20.46 -12.06 10.77
CA SER A 193 -20.27 -10.60 10.60
C SER A 193 -18.80 -10.15 10.51
N LYS A 194 -17.92 -11.04 10.32
CA LYS A 194 -16.45 -10.96 10.46
C LYS A 194 -15.77 -9.79 9.76
N THR A 195 -16.32 -9.33 8.64
CA THR A 195 -15.75 -8.16 7.94
C THR A 195 -15.95 -6.86 8.72
N SER A 196 -17.06 -6.74 9.46
CA SER A 196 -17.32 -5.57 10.31
C SER A 196 -16.48 -5.62 11.58
N ASP A 197 -16.30 -6.81 12.16
CA ASP A 197 -15.52 -7.02 13.38
C ASP A 197 -14.03 -6.76 13.11
N VAL A 198 -13.50 -7.30 12.00
CA VAL A 198 -12.12 -7.01 11.56
C VAL A 198 -11.92 -5.53 11.27
N LYS A 199 -12.86 -4.86 10.61
CA LYS A 199 -12.80 -3.40 10.40
C LYS A 199 -12.82 -2.62 11.70
N SER A 200 -13.64 -3.06 12.67
CA SER A 200 -13.73 -2.44 13.99
C SER A 200 -12.45 -2.64 14.79
N PHE A 201 -11.88 -3.84 14.76
CA PHE A 201 -10.60 -4.17 15.37
C PHE A 201 -9.45 -3.33 14.79
N ILE A 202 -9.32 -3.27 13.46
CA ILE A 202 -8.31 -2.45 12.79
C ILE A 202 -8.47 -0.96 13.13
N LYS A 203 -9.72 -0.48 13.27
CA LYS A 203 -10.00 0.91 13.67
C LYS A 203 -9.56 1.18 15.11
N LYS A 204 -9.80 0.24 16.03
CA LYS A 204 -9.39 0.32 17.44
C LYS A 204 -7.87 0.35 17.59
N GLU A 205 -7.15 -0.53 16.87
CA GLU A 205 -5.68 -0.55 16.88
C GLU A 205 -5.03 0.72 16.31
N LYS A 206 -5.71 1.40 15.37
CA LYS A 206 -5.24 2.68 14.83
C LYS A 206 -5.48 3.88 15.75
N SER A 207 -6.31 3.71 16.76
CA SER A 207 -6.68 4.76 17.72
C SER A 207 -5.83 4.73 19.00
N ASN A 208 -5.06 3.68 19.21
CA ASN A 208 -4.06 3.49 20.24
C ASN A 208 -2.64 3.69 19.67
#